data_6abb024dfe3b9f6c4bdcbd133953ccc3
#
_entry.id   6abb024dfe3b9f6c4bdcbd133953ccc3
#
_cell.length_a   1.000
_cell.length_b   1.000
_cell.length_c   1.000
_cell.angle_alpha   90.00
_cell.angle_beta   90.00
_cell.angle_gamma   90.00
#
_symmetry.space_group_name_H-M   'P 1'
#
loop_
_entity.id
_entity.type
_entity.pdbx_description
1 polymer ?
#
loop_
_entity_poly.entity_id
_entity_poly.type
_entity_poly.pdbx_seq_one_letter_code
_entity_poly.pdbx_strand_id
1 'polypeptide(L)'
;MKLFRLSLLLAVGILSAGFTDCYKAVTNSGLPNHIKTVAVPAFQFEAKGLRYRFESRFTEAVSREIIRRGNGLKVQGSRTGADAVLEGTIRDFNFTGVLLDAQGRARVYEVTIVTAVTIRDLKENKILYDNQNFVFRDSFEFTSDPRSFFNEEDPAVERMARAFAESAVSAFINGIGVREEKK
;
A
#
# COMPACT_ATOMS: atom_id res chain seq x y z
N MET A 1 11.95 -63.03 8.93
CA MET A 1 12.05 -62.06 7.82
C MET A 1 10.76 -61.34 7.47
N LYS A 2 9.57 -62.00 7.47
CA LYS A 2 8.29 -61.33 7.14
C LYS A 2 7.83 -60.32 8.18
N LEU A 3 8.00 -60.60 9.47
CA LEU A 3 7.65 -59.66 10.59
C LEU A 3 8.49 -58.38 10.59
N PHE A 4 9.78 -58.48 10.23
CA PHE A 4 10.68 -57.33 10.15
C PHE A 4 10.32 -56.37 8.98
N ARG A 5 9.85 -56.93 7.85
CA ARG A 5 9.38 -56.15 6.69
C ARG A 5 8.06 -55.46 6.98
N LEU A 6 7.17 -56.08 7.78
CA LEU A 6 5.90 -55.52 8.17
C LEU A 6 6.08 -54.35 9.15
N SER A 7 7.02 -54.46 10.09
CA SER A 7 7.39 -53.37 11.02
C SER A 7 8.02 -52.19 10.33
N LEU A 8 8.85 -52.41 9.28
CA LEU A 8 9.48 -51.34 8.52
C LEU A 8 8.45 -50.55 7.69
N LEU A 9 7.44 -51.21 7.10
CA LEU A 9 6.38 -50.58 6.34
C LEU A 9 5.45 -49.75 7.25
N LEU A 10 5.20 -50.20 8.49
CA LEU A 10 4.41 -49.46 9.47
C LEU A 10 5.14 -48.20 9.94
N ALA A 11 6.46 -48.27 10.13
CA ALA A 11 7.27 -47.12 10.54
C ALA A 11 7.35 -46.01 9.44
N VAL A 12 7.42 -46.38 8.16
CA VAL A 12 7.41 -45.46 7.02
C VAL A 12 6.04 -44.78 6.86
N GLY A 13 4.95 -45.48 7.15
CA GLY A 13 3.58 -44.92 7.10
C GLY A 13 3.33 -43.85 8.17
N ILE A 14 3.95 -43.93 9.34
CA ILE A 14 3.80 -42.96 10.43
C ILE A 14 4.62 -41.71 10.17
N LEU A 15 5.74 -41.79 9.46
CA LEU A 15 6.60 -40.65 9.13
C LEU A 15 6.00 -39.74 8.06
N SER A 16 5.07 -40.22 7.24
CA SER A 16 4.41 -39.43 6.17
C SER A 16 3.15 -38.66 6.63
N ALA A 17 2.67 -38.91 7.86
CA ALA A 17 1.47 -38.25 8.39
C ALA A 17 1.73 -36.87 9.03
N GLY A 18 2.98 -36.41 9.10
CA GLY A 18 3.39 -35.21 9.83
C GLY A 18 3.53 -33.91 9.04
N PHE A 19 3.31 -33.89 7.72
CA PHE A 19 3.56 -32.70 6.88
C PHE A 19 2.30 -32.10 6.25
N THR A 20 1.14 -32.23 6.89
CA THR A 20 -0.03 -31.40 6.52
C THR A 20 -0.02 -30.11 7.32
N ASP A 21 1.11 -29.40 7.35
CA ASP A 21 1.19 -28.12 8.01
C ASP A 21 0.73 -27.03 7.03
N CYS A 22 -0.48 -26.57 7.26
CA CYS A 22 -0.96 -25.20 7.20
C CYS A 22 -0.31 -24.27 6.16
N TYR A 23 -0.48 -24.57 4.89
CA TYR A 23 -0.48 -23.49 3.90
C TYR A 23 -1.79 -22.70 4.04
N LYS A 24 -1.82 -21.77 5.00
CA LYS A 24 -2.91 -20.80 5.10
C LYS A 24 -2.81 -19.92 3.87
N ALA A 25 -3.74 -20.08 2.93
CA ALA A 25 -3.83 -19.19 1.78
C ALA A 25 -3.95 -17.77 2.31
N VAL A 26 -2.87 -17.00 2.22
CA VAL A 26 -2.91 -15.55 2.46
C VAL A 26 -3.85 -15.00 1.40
N THR A 27 -5.04 -14.59 1.80
CA THR A 27 -5.94 -13.85 0.92
C THR A 27 -5.15 -12.64 0.43
N ASN A 28 -5.05 -12.46 -0.89
CA ASN A 28 -4.20 -11.47 -1.55
C ASN A 28 -4.40 -10.01 -1.09
N SER A 29 -5.41 -9.71 -0.29
CA SER A 29 -5.70 -8.37 0.23
C SER A 29 -5.04 -8.04 1.57
N GLY A 30 -4.50 -9.03 2.30
CA GLY A 30 -4.00 -8.84 3.67
C GLY A 30 -5.07 -8.42 4.69
N LEU A 31 -6.30 -8.18 4.27
CA LEU A 31 -7.42 -7.75 5.11
C LEU A 31 -8.21 -8.95 5.63
N PRO A 32 -8.86 -8.85 6.82
CA PRO A 32 -9.78 -9.86 7.34
C PRO A 32 -10.90 -10.21 6.34
N ASN A 33 -11.31 -11.47 6.29
CA ASN A 33 -12.25 -12.00 5.30
C ASN A 33 -13.65 -11.34 5.32
N HIS A 34 -14.04 -10.72 6.43
CA HIS A 34 -15.32 -10.03 6.56
C HIS A 34 -15.34 -8.64 5.91
N ILE A 35 -14.15 -8.09 5.59
CA ILE A 35 -14.03 -6.80 4.91
C ILE A 35 -14.19 -7.02 3.40
N LYS A 36 -15.26 -6.49 2.85
CA LYS A 36 -15.59 -6.54 1.42
C LYS A 36 -15.58 -5.16 0.77
N THR A 37 -15.83 -4.11 1.58
CA THR A 37 -15.90 -2.73 1.11
C THR A 37 -14.99 -1.86 1.96
N VAL A 38 -14.07 -1.15 1.29
CA VAL A 38 -13.14 -0.21 1.91
C VAL A 38 -13.50 1.21 1.49
N ALA A 39 -13.71 2.08 2.47
CA ALA A 39 -13.83 3.50 2.23
C ALA A 39 -12.44 4.12 2.11
N VAL A 40 -12.22 4.93 1.09
CA VAL A 40 -11.01 5.75 0.90
C VAL A 40 -11.46 7.19 0.70
N PRO A 41 -11.74 7.93 1.78
CA PRO A 41 -12.04 9.36 1.67
C PRO A 41 -10.84 10.12 1.11
N ALA A 42 -11.07 11.34 0.58
CA ALA A 42 -9.99 12.18 0.08
C ALA A 42 -8.89 12.35 1.13
N PHE A 43 -7.65 12.14 0.73
CA PHE A 43 -6.49 12.34 1.60
C PHE A 43 -6.45 13.80 2.06
N GLN A 44 -6.07 14.00 3.31
CA GLN A 44 -5.84 15.33 3.83
C GLN A 44 -4.44 15.81 3.45
N PHE A 45 -4.29 17.11 3.22
CA PHE A 45 -3.03 17.73 2.88
C PHE A 45 -2.68 18.79 3.93
N GLU A 46 -1.69 18.48 4.77
CA GLU A 46 -1.19 19.35 5.85
C GLU A 46 0.18 19.97 5.51
N ALA A 47 0.84 19.48 4.46
CA ALA A 47 2.16 19.96 4.07
C ALA A 47 2.17 21.45 3.73
N LYS A 48 3.20 22.17 4.17
CA LYS A 48 3.35 23.62 3.93
C LYS A 48 3.87 23.86 2.50
N GLY A 49 3.27 24.78 1.79
CA GLY A 49 3.85 25.41 0.60
C GLY A 49 3.20 25.12 -0.73
N LEU A 50 2.65 23.98 -1.01
CA LEU A 50 2.08 23.64 -2.31
C LEU A 50 0.61 23.20 -2.16
N ARG A 51 -0.30 24.11 -2.52
CA ARG A 51 -1.74 23.81 -2.57
C ARG A 51 -2.12 23.40 -3.99
N TYR A 52 -1.69 22.22 -4.39
CA TYR A 52 -2.18 21.63 -5.62
C TYR A 52 -2.99 20.39 -5.26
N ARG A 53 -4.01 20.08 -6.02
CA ARG A 53 -4.98 18.98 -5.82
C ARG A 53 -4.34 17.57 -5.90
N PHE A 54 -3.13 17.42 -5.35
CA PHE A 54 -2.43 16.14 -5.28
C PHE A 54 -3.20 15.12 -4.44
N GLU A 55 -3.87 15.58 -3.38
CA GLU A 55 -4.67 14.73 -2.50
C GLU A 55 -5.71 13.92 -3.27
N SER A 56 -6.34 14.52 -4.29
CA SER A 56 -7.31 13.81 -5.12
C SER A 56 -6.63 12.76 -6.02
N ARG A 57 -5.48 13.09 -6.62
CA ARG A 57 -4.71 12.17 -7.46
C ARG A 57 -4.16 11.00 -6.67
N PHE A 58 -3.60 11.24 -5.48
CA PHE A 58 -3.13 10.18 -4.60
C PHE A 58 -4.28 9.30 -4.10
N THR A 59 -5.40 9.90 -3.70
CA THR A 59 -6.61 9.16 -3.28
C THR A 59 -7.11 8.25 -4.37
N GLU A 60 -7.20 8.75 -5.60
CA GLU A 60 -7.64 8.00 -6.75
C GLU A 60 -6.66 6.87 -7.11
N ALA A 61 -5.35 7.14 -7.10
CA ALA A 61 -4.32 6.14 -7.36
C ALA A 61 -4.34 5.01 -6.31
N VAL A 62 -4.45 5.35 -5.02
CA VAL A 62 -4.56 4.37 -3.93
C VAL A 62 -5.85 3.56 -4.07
N SER A 63 -6.96 4.18 -4.41
CA SER A 63 -8.23 3.49 -4.64
C SER A 63 -8.14 2.48 -5.78
N ARG A 64 -7.56 2.88 -6.91
CA ARG A 64 -7.31 1.98 -8.06
C ARG A 64 -6.40 0.82 -7.68
N GLU A 65 -5.35 1.08 -6.91
CA GLU A 65 -4.39 0.06 -6.50
C GLU A 65 -5.00 -0.95 -5.53
N ILE A 66 -5.87 -0.50 -4.60
CA ILE A 66 -6.64 -1.40 -3.72
C ILE A 66 -7.57 -2.30 -4.54
N ILE A 67 -8.27 -1.75 -5.54
CA ILE A 67 -9.13 -2.54 -6.44
C ILE A 67 -8.30 -3.58 -7.20
N ARG A 68 -7.14 -3.17 -7.71
CA ARG A 68 -6.26 -4.04 -8.51
C ARG A 68 -5.72 -5.22 -7.70
N ARG A 69 -5.31 -4.99 -6.45
CA ARG A 69 -4.71 -6.01 -5.58
C ARG A 69 -5.71 -6.71 -4.67
N GLY A 70 -6.85 -6.08 -4.43
CA GLY A 70 -7.78 -6.47 -3.37
C GLY A 70 -8.63 -7.71 -3.65
N ASN A 71 -8.47 -8.38 -4.80
CA ASN A 71 -9.16 -9.63 -5.14
C ASN A 71 -10.67 -9.59 -4.82
N GLY A 72 -11.37 -8.61 -5.41
CA GLY A 72 -12.82 -8.43 -5.27
C GLY A 72 -13.25 -7.44 -4.18
N LEU A 73 -12.32 -6.73 -3.55
CA LEU A 73 -12.67 -5.59 -2.69
C LEU A 73 -13.37 -4.50 -3.49
N LYS A 74 -14.43 -3.95 -2.90
CA LYS A 74 -15.09 -2.74 -3.39
C LYS A 74 -14.48 -1.52 -2.71
N VAL A 75 -14.26 -0.46 -3.46
CA VAL A 75 -13.74 0.81 -2.94
C VAL A 75 -14.79 1.90 -3.13
N GLN A 76 -14.98 2.74 -2.13
CA GLN A 76 -15.89 3.90 -2.16
C GLN A 76 -15.29 5.09 -1.41
N GLY A 77 -15.73 6.31 -1.71
CA GLY A 77 -15.25 7.52 -1.02
C GLY A 77 -15.90 7.77 0.35
N SER A 78 -17.11 7.26 0.56
CA SER A 78 -17.87 7.47 1.80
C SER A 78 -17.65 6.35 2.81
N ARG A 79 -17.58 6.70 4.10
CA ARG A 79 -17.52 5.71 5.20
C ARG A 79 -18.84 4.96 5.40
N THR A 80 -19.97 5.56 4.97
CA THR A 80 -21.30 4.98 5.19
C THR A 80 -21.43 3.67 4.42
N GLY A 81 -21.69 2.58 5.14
CA GLY A 81 -21.86 1.25 4.54
C GLY A 81 -20.56 0.54 4.18
N ALA A 82 -19.39 1.10 4.51
CA ALA A 82 -18.11 0.43 4.35
C ALA A 82 -17.81 -0.49 5.55
N ASP A 83 -17.05 -1.56 5.31
CA ASP A 83 -16.58 -2.46 6.36
C ASP A 83 -15.30 -1.94 7.03
N ALA A 84 -14.44 -1.26 6.24
CA ALA A 84 -13.22 -0.63 6.73
C ALA A 84 -13.03 0.76 6.12
N VAL A 85 -12.19 1.58 6.74
CA VAL A 85 -11.77 2.88 6.21
C VAL A 85 -10.25 2.97 6.17
N LEU A 86 -9.73 3.45 5.04
CA LEU A 86 -8.33 3.87 4.88
C LEU A 86 -8.30 5.39 4.86
N GLU A 87 -7.57 5.97 5.81
CA GLU A 87 -7.37 7.40 5.92
C GLU A 87 -5.90 7.72 5.69
N GLY A 88 -5.64 8.75 4.91
CA GLY A 88 -4.30 9.25 4.62
C GLY A 88 -4.19 10.75 4.87
N THR A 89 -3.08 11.18 5.48
CA THR A 89 -2.76 12.60 5.66
C THR A 89 -1.34 12.84 5.16
N ILE A 90 -1.18 13.63 4.12
CA ILE A 90 0.12 14.04 3.58
C ILE A 90 0.65 15.16 4.49
N ARG A 91 1.68 14.83 5.29
CA ARG A 91 2.26 15.74 6.28
C ARG A 91 3.39 16.57 5.74
N ASP A 92 4.16 15.99 4.82
CA ASP A 92 5.27 16.69 4.17
C ASP A 92 5.38 16.28 2.72
N PHE A 93 5.77 17.24 1.90
CA PHE A 93 6.00 17.07 0.47
C PHE A 93 7.21 17.92 0.08
N ASN A 94 8.32 17.27 -0.20
CA ASN A 94 9.55 17.93 -0.59
C ASN A 94 9.96 17.55 -2.02
N PHE A 95 10.52 18.53 -2.72
CA PHE A 95 10.87 18.45 -4.13
C PHE A 95 12.24 19.10 -4.35
N THR A 96 13.27 18.29 -4.62
CA THR A 96 14.66 18.75 -4.69
C THR A 96 15.29 18.36 -6.01
N GLY A 97 15.85 19.33 -6.74
CA GLY A 97 16.64 19.08 -7.94
C GLY A 97 17.94 18.37 -7.62
N VAL A 98 18.14 17.17 -8.19
CA VAL A 98 19.31 16.32 -7.89
C VAL A 98 20.26 16.15 -9.07
N LEU A 99 19.81 16.42 -10.29
CA LEU A 99 20.67 16.42 -11.48
C LEU A 99 20.45 17.70 -12.29
N LEU A 100 21.55 18.39 -12.62
CA LEU A 100 21.52 19.63 -13.38
C LEU A 100 21.96 19.38 -14.84
N ASP A 101 21.39 20.13 -15.77
CA ASP A 101 21.86 20.19 -17.15
C ASP A 101 23.10 21.11 -17.30
N ALA A 102 23.65 21.21 -18.52
CA ALA A 102 24.81 22.05 -18.82
C ALA A 102 24.55 23.57 -18.59
N GLN A 103 23.25 23.95 -18.44
CA GLN A 103 22.83 25.32 -18.17
C GLN A 103 22.53 25.54 -16.68
N GLY A 104 22.82 24.55 -15.82
CA GLY A 104 22.55 24.62 -14.37
C GLY A 104 21.08 24.46 -13.98
N ARG A 105 20.21 24.00 -14.88
CA ARG A 105 18.80 23.76 -14.60
C ARG A 105 18.62 22.31 -14.15
N ALA A 106 17.82 22.11 -13.11
CA ALA A 106 17.51 20.76 -12.65
C ALA A 106 16.67 20.02 -13.71
N ARG A 107 17.09 18.80 -14.04
CA ARG A 107 16.38 17.86 -14.94
C ARG A 107 15.79 16.68 -14.22
N VAL A 108 16.45 16.21 -13.16
CA VAL A 108 15.93 15.16 -12.30
C VAL A 108 15.66 15.75 -10.92
N TYR A 109 14.50 15.44 -10.42
CA TYR A 109 14.07 15.86 -9.10
C TYR A 109 13.77 14.64 -8.24
N GLU A 110 14.27 14.65 -7.01
CA GLU A 110 13.86 13.74 -5.97
C GLU A 110 12.60 14.28 -5.29
N VAL A 111 11.57 13.45 -5.18
CA VAL A 111 10.34 13.74 -4.46
C VAL A 111 10.31 12.90 -3.21
N THR A 112 10.12 13.53 -2.07
CA THR A 112 9.90 12.87 -0.78
C THR A 112 8.52 13.25 -0.26
N ILE A 113 7.70 12.25 0.04
CA ILE A 113 6.34 12.42 0.57
C ILE A 113 6.26 11.69 1.91
N VAL A 114 5.88 12.41 2.96
CA VAL A 114 5.62 11.83 4.28
C VAL A 114 4.13 11.81 4.52
N THR A 115 3.59 10.61 4.77
CA THR A 115 2.15 10.40 4.90
C THR A 115 1.85 9.62 6.19
N ALA A 116 0.87 10.06 6.96
CA ALA A 116 0.23 9.23 7.97
C ALA A 116 -0.85 8.38 7.28
N VAL A 117 -0.84 7.07 7.49
CA VAL A 117 -1.83 6.15 6.93
C VAL A 117 -2.38 5.27 8.03
N THR A 118 -3.69 5.24 8.16
CA THR A 118 -4.41 4.40 9.12
C THR A 118 -5.49 3.60 8.41
N ILE A 119 -5.58 2.30 8.71
CA ILE A 119 -6.68 1.44 8.27
C ILE A 119 -7.42 0.95 9.51
N ARG A 120 -8.71 1.20 9.56
CA ARG A 120 -9.59 0.82 10.65
C ARG A 120 -10.72 -0.08 10.15
N ASP A 121 -10.93 -1.18 10.83
CA ASP A 121 -12.14 -1.98 10.74
C ASP A 121 -13.29 -1.22 11.41
N LEU A 122 -14.35 -0.95 10.66
CA LEU A 122 -15.50 -0.20 11.16
C LEU A 122 -16.51 -1.08 11.92
N LYS A 123 -16.49 -2.41 11.69
CA LYS A 123 -17.35 -3.36 12.39
C LYS A 123 -16.80 -3.70 13.77
N GLU A 124 -15.50 -4.01 13.83
CA GLU A 124 -14.83 -4.38 15.08
C GLU A 124 -14.23 -3.17 15.81
N ASN A 125 -14.28 -1.98 15.20
CA ASN A 125 -13.64 -0.76 15.70
C ASN A 125 -12.15 -0.95 16.03
N LYS A 126 -11.45 -1.75 15.23
CA LYS A 126 -10.05 -2.14 15.44
C LYS A 126 -9.15 -1.48 14.42
N ILE A 127 -7.97 -1.01 14.85
CA ILE A 127 -6.94 -0.54 13.93
C ILE A 127 -6.21 -1.77 13.36
N LEU A 128 -6.31 -1.93 12.05
CA LEU A 128 -5.64 -3.01 11.31
C LEU A 128 -4.22 -2.61 10.91
N TYR A 129 -4.05 -1.34 10.53
CA TYR A 129 -2.76 -0.79 10.15
C TYR A 129 -2.67 0.66 10.65
N ASP A 130 -1.50 1.03 11.16
CA ASP A 130 -1.20 2.40 11.56
C ASP A 130 0.27 2.68 11.33
N ASN A 131 0.56 3.59 10.41
CA ASN A 131 1.89 4.11 10.16
C ASN A 131 1.81 5.63 10.05
N GLN A 132 2.25 6.30 11.10
CA GLN A 132 2.21 7.76 11.21
C GLN A 132 3.32 8.46 10.43
N ASN A 133 4.27 7.69 9.89
CA ASN A 133 5.44 8.22 9.19
C ASN A 133 5.82 7.32 7.99
N PHE A 134 4.86 7.04 7.13
CA PHE A 134 5.14 6.37 5.86
C PHE A 134 5.88 7.34 4.94
N VAL A 135 7.13 7.01 4.60
CA VAL A 135 7.98 7.82 3.72
C VAL A 135 8.04 7.16 2.35
N PHE A 136 7.58 7.88 1.36
CA PHE A 136 7.78 7.56 -0.05
C PHE A 136 8.87 8.47 -0.62
N ARG A 137 9.81 7.89 -1.39
CA ARG A 137 10.85 8.63 -2.08
C ARG A 137 11.07 8.04 -3.45
N ASP A 138 11.09 8.91 -4.47
CA ASP A 138 11.37 8.52 -5.84
C ASP A 138 11.94 9.70 -6.63
N SER A 139 12.55 9.41 -7.80
CA SER A 139 13.16 10.41 -8.66
C SER A 139 12.47 10.45 -10.01
N PHE A 140 12.18 11.67 -10.47
CA PHE A 140 11.45 11.89 -11.71
C PHE A 140 12.23 12.86 -12.61
N GLU A 141 12.31 12.51 -13.89
CA GLU A 141 12.86 13.41 -14.91
C GLU A 141 11.74 14.31 -15.44
N PHE A 142 12.03 15.61 -15.51
CA PHE A 142 11.13 16.62 -16.04
C PHE A 142 11.75 17.26 -17.27
N THR A 143 10.94 17.39 -18.33
CA THR A 143 11.33 17.99 -19.59
C THR A 143 10.99 19.48 -19.68
N SER A 144 10.21 19.99 -18.73
CA SER A 144 9.67 21.34 -18.70
C SER A 144 10.03 22.09 -17.42
N ASP A 145 9.75 23.39 -17.35
CA ASP A 145 9.91 24.22 -16.16
C ASP A 145 9.23 23.54 -14.94
N PRO A 146 9.93 23.42 -13.79
CA PRO A 146 9.35 22.88 -12.55
C PRO A 146 8.04 23.51 -12.12
N ARG A 147 7.80 24.77 -12.54
CA ARG A 147 6.53 25.45 -12.27
C ARG A 147 5.36 24.87 -13.07
N SER A 148 5.62 24.26 -14.22
CA SER A 148 4.60 23.57 -15.03
C SER A 148 4.27 22.19 -14.51
N PHE A 149 5.11 21.60 -13.65
CA PHE A 149 4.88 20.32 -12.98
C PHE A 149 3.57 20.26 -12.19
N PHE A 150 3.13 21.41 -11.74
CA PHE A 150 1.94 21.54 -10.91
C PHE A 150 0.63 21.66 -11.70
N ASN A 151 0.68 21.53 -13.01
CA ASN A 151 -0.54 21.39 -13.79
C ASN A 151 -1.09 19.97 -13.59
N GLU A 152 -2.38 19.86 -13.26
CA GLU A 152 -3.08 18.59 -12.98
C GLU A 152 -3.00 17.57 -14.12
N GLU A 153 -2.61 18.01 -15.31
CA GLU A 153 -2.48 17.21 -16.53
C GLU A 153 -1.06 16.66 -16.76
N ASP A 154 -0.10 16.94 -15.85
CA ASP A 154 1.28 16.48 -16.07
C ASP A 154 1.37 14.95 -15.89
N PRO A 155 1.83 14.21 -16.91
CA PRO A 155 2.05 12.77 -16.84
C PRO A 155 3.01 12.35 -15.72
N ALA A 156 3.88 13.25 -15.25
CA ALA A 156 4.80 12.98 -14.15
C ALA A 156 4.05 12.86 -12.82
N VAL A 157 3.04 13.70 -12.59
CA VAL A 157 2.18 13.62 -11.39
C VAL A 157 1.44 12.29 -11.35
N GLU A 158 0.90 11.83 -12.49
CA GLU A 158 0.20 10.55 -12.57
C GLU A 158 1.15 9.37 -12.30
N ARG A 159 2.39 9.41 -12.84
CA ARG A 159 3.41 8.38 -12.54
C ARG A 159 3.77 8.37 -11.06
N MET A 160 3.98 9.55 -10.46
CA MET A 160 4.29 9.69 -9.05
C MET A 160 3.16 9.18 -8.16
N ALA A 161 1.90 9.56 -8.44
CA ALA A 161 0.75 9.09 -7.69
C ALA A 161 0.60 7.56 -7.77
N ARG A 162 0.86 6.97 -8.94
CA ARG A 162 0.85 5.51 -9.12
C ARG A 162 1.95 4.83 -8.30
N ALA A 163 3.20 5.29 -8.41
CA ALA A 163 4.33 4.74 -7.67
C ALA A 163 4.13 4.86 -6.14
N PHE A 164 3.60 6.01 -5.68
CA PHE A 164 3.19 6.19 -4.30
C PHE A 164 2.14 5.16 -3.88
N ALA A 165 1.07 5.00 -4.67
CA ALA A 165 -0.01 4.08 -4.35
C ALA A 165 0.47 2.62 -4.29
N GLU A 166 1.30 2.19 -5.23
CA GLU A 166 1.91 0.85 -5.25
C GLU A 166 2.74 0.60 -3.98
N SER A 167 3.54 1.56 -3.57
CA SER A 167 4.36 1.49 -2.36
C SER A 167 3.51 1.48 -1.09
N ALA A 168 2.54 2.40 -0.97
CA ALA A 168 1.67 2.52 0.19
C ALA A 168 0.79 1.28 0.38
N VAL A 169 0.13 0.82 -0.70
CA VAL A 169 -0.73 -0.37 -0.66
C VAL A 169 0.07 -1.62 -0.32
N SER A 170 1.28 -1.77 -0.87
CA SER A 170 2.19 -2.86 -0.52
C SER A 170 2.57 -2.84 0.96
N ALA A 171 2.89 -1.67 1.49
CA ALA A 171 3.29 -1.51 2.89
C ALA A 171 2.17 -1.92 3.86
N PHE A 172 0.91 -1.51 3.62
CA PHE A 172 -0.17 -1.87 4.52
C PHE A 172 -0.58 -3.35 4.39
N ILE A 173 -0.61 -3.93 3.18
CA ILE A 173 -0.91 -5.37 3.00
C ILE A 173 0.10 -6.20 3.80
N ASN A 174 1.39 -5.91 3.67
CA ASN A 174 2.44 -6.61 4.41
C ASN A 174 2.37 -6.32 5.92
N GLY A 175 2.07 -5.09 6.30
CA GLY A 175 1.99 -4.67 7.71
C GLY A 175 0.81 -5.29 8.47
N ILE A 176 -0.30 -5.57 7.81
CA ILE A 176 -1.46 -6.27 8.41
C ILE A 176 -1.10 -7.74 8.65
N GLY A 177 -0.48 -8.42 7.68
CA GLY A 177 -0.08 -9.83 7.80
C GLY A 177 0.86 -10.08 8.99
N VAL A 178 1.84 -9.22 9.22
CA VAL A 178 2.81 -9.36 10.34
C VAL A 178 2.14 -9.21 11.72
N ARG A 179 1.04 -8.47 11.83
CA ARG A 179 0.31 -8.32 13.12
C ARG A 179 -0.52 -9.54 13.50
N GLU A 180 -1.02 -10.30 12.53
CA GLU A 180 -1.78 -11.53 12.79
C GLU A 180 -0.89 -12.68 13.25
N GLU A 181 0.37 -12.74 12.83
CA GLU A 181 1.31 -13.79 13.25
C GLU A 181 1.83 -13.63 14.70
N LYS A 182 1.69 -12.45 15.31
CA LYS A 182 2.15 -12.18 16.69
C LYS A 182 1.10 -12.44 17.78
N LYS A 183 -0.03 -13.04 17.46
CA LYS A 183 -1.04 -13.48 18.41
C LYS A 183 -1.04 -15.01 18.53
#